data_eeb75d6041d046bfc4bd71e5636c3121
#
_entry.id   eeb75d6041d046bfc4bd71e5636c3121
#
_cell.length_a   1.000
_cell.length_b   1.000
_cell.length_c   1.000
_cell.angle_alpha   90.00
_cell.angle_beta   90.00
_cell.angle_gamma   90.00
#
_symmetry.space_group_name_H-M   'P 1'
#
loop_
_entity.id
_entity.type
_entity.pdbx_description
1 polymer ?
#
loop_
_entity_poly.entity_id
_entity_poly.type
_entity_poly.pdbx_seq_one_letter_code
_entity_poly.pdbx_strand_id
1 'polypeptide(L)'
;MFSCETDNCPSGGIVETEENFTCLNCNRVQSVILYGDDVIQSENYLDPSNIKIIDRKKTSPGLELAKMFCDINHYNDSILRDIKRLEKTLKCSNSKISFAVSTFLTLKKNNIFVNCQYLADFFTILYSSLRNCKYFQDQGISNIEIRGLIEKIVDFLDLDYKSVEVIADMIKNDKILSSGLNPLVTISVFLCKYLVEKNIFSIQRSSSIVSNYFKISRNTLLRHTKKVI
;
A
#
# COMPACT_ATOMS: atom_id res chain seq x y z
N MET A 1 30.20 2.62 8.55
CA MET A 1 31.26 1.76 8.02
C MET A 1 31.79 0.98 9.19
N PHE A 2 31.59 -0.33 9.20
CA PHE A 2 32.03 -1.17 10.31
C PHE A 2 33.52 -1.50 10.11
N SER A 3 34.35 -1.28 11.12
CA SER A 3 35.77 -1.65 11.13
C SER A 3 35.95 -2.99 11.80
N CYS A 4 36.91 -3.77 11.34
CA CYS A 4 37.26 -5.04 11.97
C CYS A 4 37.82 -4.80 13.38
N GLU A 5 37.33 -5.59 14.35
CA GLU A 5 37.76 -5.53 15.77
C GLU A 5 39.12 -6.15 16.03
N THR A 6 39.75 -6.72 15.01
CA THR A 6 41.05 -7.37 15.17
C THR A 6 42.17 -6.35 15.06
N ASP A 7 42.98 -6.20 16.08
CA ASP A 7 44.18 -5.34 16.08
C ASP A 7 45.06 -5.68 14.85
N ASN A 8 45.42 -4.63 14.08
CA ASN A 8 46.22 -4.72 12.85
C ASN A 8 45.54 -5.34 11.63
N CYS A 9 44.21 -5.51 11.60
CA CYS A 9 43.54 -5.86 10.36
C CYS A 9 43.33 -4.58 9.52
N PRO A 10 43.94 -4.43 8.33
CA PRO A 10 43.60 -3.33 7.44
C PRO A 10 42.12 -3.47 7.08
N SER A 11 41.33 -2.48 7.37
CA SER A 11 39.88 -2.43 7.27
C SER A 11 39.35 -2.95 5.91
N GLY A 12 39.23 -4.25 5.79
CA GLY A 12 38.48 -4.93 4.76
C GLY A 12 37.02 -4.87 5.16
N GLY A 13 36.11 -4.72 4.20
CA GLY A 13 34.68 -4.68 4.49
C GLY A 13 34.22 -5.86 5.34
N ILE A 14 33.22 -5.63 6.18
CA ILE A 14 32.53 -6.69 6.91
C ILE A 14 31.36 -7.15 6.05
N VAL A 15 31.24 -8.46 5.82
CA VAL A 15 30.12 -9.06 5.11
C VAL A 15 29.21 -9.75 6.11
N GLU A 16 27.94 -9.46 5.99
CA GLU A 16 26.87 -10.14 6.70
C GLU A 16 26.57 -11.47 6.00
N THR A 17 26.70 -12.57 6.72
CA THR A 17 26.19 -13.87 6.31
C THR A 17 24.94 -14.19 7.12
N GLU A 18 24.16 -15.20 6.73
CA GLU A 18 22.87 -15.52 7.38
C GLU A 18 22.96 -15.70 8.90
N GLU A 19 24.14 -15.97 9.43
CA GLU A 19 24.34 -16.24 10.86
C GLU A 19 25.37 -15.33 11.55
N ASN A 20 26.29 -14.66 10.79
CA ASN A 20 27.42 -13.96 11.38
C ASN A 20 27.94 -12.81 10.52
N PHE A 21 28.61 -11.86 11.16
CA PHE A 21 29.41 -10.84 10.48
C PHE A 21 30.86 -11.31 10.36
N THR A 22 31.37 -11.43 9.16
CA THR A 22 32.73 -11.92 8.91
C THR A 22 33.56 -10.84 8.21
N CYS A 23 34.77 -10.60 8.71
CA CYS A 23 35.70 -9.69 8.05
C CYS A 23 36.29 -10.35 6.80
N LEU A 24 36.13 -9.69 5.64
CA LEU A 24 36.65 -10.18 4.35
C LEU A 24 38.17 -10.34 4.32
N ASN A 25 38.88 -9.65 5.18
CA ASN A 25 40.34 -9.64 5.16
C ASN A 25 41.00 -10.70 6.07
N CYS A 26 40.46 -10.87 7.27
CA CYS A 26 40.99 -11.84 8.22
C CYS A 26 40.12 -13.09 8.45
N ASN A 27 38.94 -13.14 7.80
CA ASN A 27 37.94 -14.22 7.93
C ASN A 27 37.48 -14.48 9.36
N ARG A 28 37.73 -13.58 10.29
CA ARG A 28 37.26 -13.74 11.66
C ARG A 28 35.82 -13.27 11.76
N VAL A 29 35.04 -14.06 12.46
CA VAL A 29 33.67 -13.66 12.86
C VAL A 29 33.83 -12.50 13.84
N GLN A 30 33.22 -11.37 13.48
CA GLN A 30 33.13 -10.22 14.36
C GLN A 30 32.03 -10.47 15.40
N SER A 31 32.06 -9.74 16.51
CA SER A 31 31.10 -9.91 17.59
C SER A 31 29.67 -9.98 17.04
N VAL A 32 28.99 -11.06 17.37
CA VAL A 32 27.65 -11.37 16.86
C VAL A 32 26.71 -10.30 17.40
N ILE A 33 26.22 -9.45 16.51
CA ILE A 33 25.04 -8.65 16.84
C ILE A 33 23.86 -9.61 16.71
N LEU A 34 23.48 -10.23 17.80
CA LEU A 34 22.25 -11.02 17.85
C LEU A 34 21.08 -10.07 17.66
N TYR A 35 20.54 -10.06 16.45
CA TYR A 35 19.22 -9.49 16.19
C TYR A 35 18.17 -10.44 16.76
N GLY A 36 18.10 -10.45 18.08
CA GLY A 36 16.98 -11.00 18.80
C GLY A 36 16.04 -9.86 19.17
N ASP A 37 15.02 -10.19 19.90
CA ASP A 37 14.10 -9.21 20.48
C ASP A 37 14.81 -8.18 21.41
N ASP A 38 16.06 -8.46 21.76
CA ASP A 38 16.92 -7.63 22.60
C ASP A 38 18.28 -7.42 21.94
N VAL A 39 18.66 -6.17 21.68
CA VAL A 39 20.01 -5.83 21.22
C VAL A 39 20.88 -5.62 22.46
N ILE A 40 21.78 -6.55 22.72
CA ILE A 40 22.80 -6.40 23.75
C ILE A 40 24.01 -5.75 23.08
N GLN A 41 24.23 -4.47 23.31
CA GLN A 41 25.50 -3.82 23.00
C GLN A 41 26.45 -4.05 24.18
N SER A 42 27.40 -4.94 24.05
CA SER A 42 28.54 -4.99 24.97
C SER A 42 29.61 -4.02 24.45
N GLU A 43 29.65 -2.82 24.97
CA GLU A 43 30.87 -2.03 24.95
C GLU A 43 31.78 -2.63 26.02
N ASN A 44 32.79 -3.33 25.58
CA ASN A 44 33.80 -4.01 26.41
C ASN A 44 33.31 -5.20 27.25
N TYR A 45 33.90 -6.30 26.92
CA TYR A 45 33.91 -7.54 27.69
C TYR A 45 34.00 -7.25 29.19
N LEU A 46 33.19 -7.92 29.99
CA LEU A 46 33.45 -8.35 31.34
C LEU A 46 32.63 -7.79 32.50
N ASP A 47 31.71 -6.92 32.31
CA ASP A 47 30.86 -6.56 33.45
C ASP A 47 29.37 -6.72 33.15
N PRO A 48 28.71 -7.79 33.68
CA PRO A 48 27.27 -7.98 33.50
C PRO A 48 26.42 -6.79 33.99
N SER A 49 27.00 -5.94 34.87
CA SER A 49 26.32 -4.73 35.35
C SER A 49 26.25 -3.60 34.34
N ASN A 50 27.01 -3.68 33.24
CA ASN A 50 27.05 -2.66 32.20
C ASN A 50 26.23 -3.00 30.94
N ILE A 51 25.45 -4.08 30.96
CA ILE A 51 24.57 -4.45 29.85
C ILE A 51 23.39 -3.48 29.84
N LYS A 52 23.43 -2.53 28.93
CA LYS A 52 22.23 -1.72 28.61
C LYS A 52 21.32 -2.52 27.70
N ILE A 53 20.29 -3.13 28.25
CA ILE A 53 19.18 -3.69 27.47
C ILE A 53 18.44 -2.50 26.84
N ILE A 54 18.67 -2.29 25.55
CA ILE A 54 17.86 -1.33 24.79
C ILE A 54 16.58 -2.06 24.40
N ASP A 55 15.55 -1.90 25.22
CA ASP A 55 14.20 -2.31 24.87
C ASP A 55 13.80 -1.61 23.56
N ARG A 56 14.00 -2.27 22.43
CA ARG A 56 13.30 -1.86 21.20
C ARG A 56 11.84 -2.13 21.46
N LYS A 57 11.06 -1.09 21.69
CA LYS A 57 9.60 -1.18 21.66
C LYS A 57 9.24 -1.96 20.41
N LYS A 58 8.76 -3.20 20.59
CA LYS A 58 8.31 -4.06 19.48
C LYS A 58 7.37 -3.23 18.64
N THR A 59 7.80 -2.86 17.44
CA THR A 59 6.92 -2.18 16.50
C THR A 59 5.82 -3.17 16.14
N SER A 60 4.57 -2.76 16.26
CA SER A 60 3.48 -3.68 15.95
C SER A 60 3.55 -4.06 14.47
N PRO A 61 3.32 -5.35 14.12
CA PRO A 61 3.34 -5.77 12.72
C PRO A 61 2.44 -4.94 11.80
N GLY A 62 1.32 -4.45 12.33
CA GLY A 62 0.43 -3.55 11.59
C GLY A 62 1.06 -2.20 11.29
N LEU A 63 1.88 -1.65 12.19
CA LEU A 63 2.58 -0.39 11.96
C LEU A 63 3.65 -0.51 10.87
N GLU A 64 4.37 -1.61 10.83
CA GLU A 64 5.38 -1.85 9.79
C GLU A 64 4.73 -1.94 8.42
N LEU A 65 3.63 -2.70 8.31
CA LEU A 65 2.85 -2.77 7.08
C LEU A 65 2.28 -1.40 6.67
N ALA A 66 1.80 -0.60 7.62
CA ALA A 66 1.31 0.75 7.31
C ALA A 66 2.41 1.68 6.78
N LYS A 67 3.63 1.60 7.32
CA LYS A 67 4.80 2.32 6.79
C LYS A 67 5.11 1.88 5.37
N MET A 68 5.28 0.57 5.15
CA MET A 68 5.55 0.02 3.82
C MET A 68 4.47 0.40 2.81
N PHE A 69 3.20 0.41 3.23
CA PHE A 69 2.10 0.83 2.38
C PHE A 69 2.22 2.30 1.95
N CYS A 70 2.57 3.18 2.88
CA CYS A 70 2.79 4.60 2.58
C CYS A 70 3.98 4.80 1.65
N ASP A 71 5.09 4.10 1.89
CA ASP A 71 6.31 4.20 1.09
C ASP A 71 6.09 3.74 -0.36
N ILE A 72 5.46 2.56 -0.55
CA ILE A 72 5.16 2.00 -1.88
C ILE A 72 4.20 2.89 -2.68
N ASN A 73 3.23 3.52 -2.01
CA ASN A 73 2.27 4.40 -2.66
C ASN A 73 2.71 5.87 -2.67
N HIS A 74 3.94 6.16 -2.25
CA HIS A 74 4.53 7.51 -2.20
C HIS A 74 3.69 8.52 -1.41
N TYR A 75 3.04 8.08 -0.33
CA TYR A 75 2.31 8.97 0.56
C TYR A 75 3.28 9.70 1.49
N ASN A 76 2.96 10.94 1.78
CA ASN A 76 3.78 11.77 2.67
C ASN A 76 3.66 11.33 4.15
N ASP A 77 4.64 11.74 4.96
CA ASP A 77 4.69 11.41 6.40
C ASP A 77 3.48 11.91 7.21
N SER A 78 2.72 12.90 6.70
CA SER A 78 1.51 13.36 7.36
C SER A 78 0.43 12.29 7.38
N ILE A 79 0.27 11.57 6.27
CA ILE A 79 -0.66 10.44 6.16
C ILE A 79 -0.30 9.35 7.18
N LEU A 80 0.96 8.97 7.27
CA LEU A 80 1.40 7.97 8.24
C LEU A 80 1.19 8.44 9.70
N ARG A 81 1.39 9.72 9.98
CA ARG A 81 1.11 10.29 11.31
C ARG A 81 -0.38 10.23 11.64
N ASP A 82 -1.24 10.53 10.68
CA ASP A 82 -2.70 10.48 10.87
C ASP A 82 -3.18 9.04 11.04
N ILE A 83 -2.62 8.07 10.30
CA ILE A 83 -2.89 6.65 10.49
C ILE A 83 -2.56 6.22 11.93
N LYS A 84 -1.36 6.57 12.43
CA LYS A 84 -0.95 6.26 13.80
C LYS A 84 -1.84 6.93 14.86
N ARG A 85 -2.29 8.15 14.60
CA ARG A 85 -3.20 8.88 15.51
C ARG A 85 -4.56 8.19 15.55
N LEU A 86 -5.10 7.85 14.38
CA LEU A 86 -6.42 7.24 14.27
C LEU A 86 -6.42 5.83 14.85
N GLU A 87 -5.38 5.04 14.60
CA GLU A 87 -5.22 3.69 15.15
C GLU A 87 -5.38 3.66 16.67
N LYS A 88 -4.77 4.60 17.38
CA LYS A 88 -4.89 4.70 18.84
C LYS A 88 -6.32 4.91 19.35
N THR A 89 -7.21 5.43 18.52
CA THR A 89 -8.62 5.64 18.83
C THR A 89 -9.48 4.41 18.55
N LEU A 90 -8.98 3.50 17.69
CA LEU A 90 -9.69 2.29 17.33
C LEU A 90 -9.43 1.19 18.36
N LYS A 91 -10.50 0.67 18.94
CA LYS A 91 -10.41 -0.45 19.90
C LYS A 91 -10.49 -1.79 19.15
N CYS A 92 -9.52 -2.08 18.29
CA CYS A 92 -9.40 -3.36 17.60
C CYS A 92 -8.36 -4.23 18.30
N SER A 93 -8.69 -5.50 18.54
CA SER A 93 -7.78 -6.45 19.19
C SER A 93 -6.63 -6.90 18.27
N ASN A 94 -6.82 -6.87 16.95
CA ASN A 94 -5.82 -7.26 15.98
C ASN A 94 -5.13 -6.02 15.38
N SER A 95 -3.83 -5.89 15.60
CA SER A 95 -3.03 -4.76 15.14
C SER A 95 -3.09 -4.58 13.60
N LYS A 96 -3.02 -5.66 12.81
CA LYS A 96 -3.08 -5.56 11.34
C LYS A 96 -4.43 -5.04 10.88
N ILE A 97 -5.53 -5.49 11.47
CA ILE A 97 -6.88 -4.98 11.16
C ILE A 97 -7.00 -3.53 11.58
N SER A 98 -6.52 -3.18 12.78
CA SER A 98 -6.53 -1.80 13.30
C SER A 98 -5.84 -0.84 12.35
N PHE A 99 -4.61 -1.18 11.92
CA PHE A 99 -3.84 -0.34 10.99
C PHE A 99 -4.45 -0.32 9.57
N ALA A 100 -4.98 -1.44 9.07
CA ALA A 100 -5.67 -1.47 7.77
C ALA A 100 -6.90 -0.55 7.77
N VAL A 101 -7.73 -0.60 8.81
CA VAL A 101 -8.90 0.28 8.96
C VAL A 101 -8.47 1.74 9.11
N SER A 102 -7.46 2.03 9.93
CA SER A 102 -6.93 3.38 10.08
C SER A 102 -6.37 3.94 8.77
N THR A 103 -5.69 3.11 7.99
CA THR A 103 -5.19 3.47 6.66
C THR A 103 -6.36 3.79 5.73
N PHE A 104 -7.36 2.92 5.66
CA PHE A 104 -8.56 3.17 4.86
C PHE A 104 -9.25 4.49 5.22
N LEU A 105 -9.55 4.70 6.50
CA LEU A 105 -10.24 5.90 6.96
C LEU A 105 -9.42 7.18 6.74
N THR A 106 -8.10 7.11 6.94
CA THR A 106 -7.22 8.26 6.69
C THR A 106 -7.18 8.61 5.21
N LEU A 107 -7.06 7.63 4.33
CA LEU A 107 -7.06 7.87 2.89
C LEU A 107 -8.40 8.41 2.42
N LYS A 108 -9.51 7.85 2.91
CA LYS A 108 -10.87 8.37 2.67
C LYS A 108 -11.00 9.84 3.07
N LYS A 109 -10.56 10.18 4.28
CA LYS A 109 -10.58 11.57 4.77
C LYS A 109 -9.79 12.53 3.86
N ASN A 110 -8.74 12.05 3.25
CA ASN A 110 -7.92 12.81 2.31
C ASN A 110 -8.40 12.70 0.85
N ASN A 111 -9.58 12.12 0.61
CA ASN A 111 -10.15 11.87 -0.72
C ASN A 111 -9.24 11.03 -1.63
N ILE A 112 -8.44 10.16 -1.04
CA ILE A 112 -7.59 9.22 -1.76
C ILE A 112 -8.32 7.88 -1.84
N PHE A 113 -8.60 7.44 -3.06
CA PHE A 113 -9.19 6.12 -3.26
C PHE A 113 -8.22 5.01 -2.94
N VAL A 114 -8.69 4.00 -2.23
CA VAL A 114 -7.99 2.75 -2.03
C VAL A 114 -8.92 1.56 -2.25
N ASN A 115 -8.46 0.58 -3.01
CA ASN A 115 -9.19 -0.67 -3.18
C ASN A 115 -9.11 -1.48 -1.88
N CYS A 116 -10.27 -1.77 -1.28
CA CYS A 116 -10.35 -2.47 0.00
C CYS A 116 -9.81 -3.91 -0.07
N GLN A 117 -9.96 -4.60 -1.21
CA GLN A 117 -9.36 -5.91 -1.42
C GLN A 117 -7.82 -5.81 -1.44
N TYR A 118 -7.27 -4.87 -2.21
CA TYR A 118 -5.84 -4.61 -2.24
C TYR A 118 -5.28 -4.28 -0.86
N LEU A 119 -6.01 -3.46 -0.08
CA LEU A 119 -5.63 -3.13 1.29
C LEU A 119 -5.63 -4.36 2.19
N ALA A 120 -6.66 -5.21 2.11
CA ALA A 120 -6.74 -6.45 2.88
C ALA A 120 -5.59 -7.40 2.54
N ASP A 121 -5.30 -7.58 1.25
CA ASP A 121 -4.21 -8.43 0.77
C ASP A 121 -2.85 -7.90 1.24
N PHE A 122 -2.64 -6.59 1.17
CA PHE A 122 -1.42 -5.94 1.62
C PHE A 122 -1.17 -6.14 3.13
N PHE A 123 -2.19 -5.97 3.95
CA PHE A 123 -2.11 -6.20 5.39
C PHE A 123 -2.18 -7.68 5.77
N THR A 124 -2.22 -8.58 4.80
CA THR A 124 -2.31 -10.04 5.02
C THR A 124 -3.46 -10.43 5.93
N ILE A 125 -4.63 -9.82 5.72
CA ILE A 125 -5.88 -10.09 6.43
C ILE A 125 -6.98 -10.52 5.47
N LEU A 126 -7.96 -11.27 5.97
CA LEU A 126 -9.12 -11.61 5.17
C LEU A 126 -9.96 -10.34 4.91
N TYR A 127 -10.42 -10.16 3.69
CA TYR A 127 -11.31 -9.05 3.34
C TYR A 127 -12.59 -9.05 4.19
N SER A 128 -13.13 -10.22 4.49
CA SER A 128 -14.27 -10.36 5.41
C SER A 128 -13.98 -9.81 6.81
N SER A 129 -12.75 -9.98 7.32
CA SER A 129 -12.35 -9.44 8.62
C SER A 129 -12.28 -7.91 8.59
N LEU A 130 -11.81 -7.33 7.49
CA LEU A 130 -11.82 -5.89 7.28
C LEU A 130 -13.26 -5.37 7.22
N ARG A 131 -14.11 -5.97 6.40
CA ARG A 131 -15.51 -5.59 6.20
C ARG A 131 -16.37 -5.70 7.47
N ASN A 132 -16.11 -6.72 8.30
CA ASN A 132 -16.85 -6.95 9.55
C ASN A 132 -16.34 -6.07 10.71
N CYS A 133 -15.28 -5.29 10.51
CA CYS A 133 -14.83 -4.34 11.52
C CYS A 133 -15.87 -3.22 11.68
N LYS A 134 -16.34 -3.00 12.91
CA LYS A 134 -17.37 -1.97 13.21
C LYS A 134 -17.01 -0.55 12.78
N TYR A 135 -15.73 -0.28 12.58
CA TYR A 135 -15.23 1.03 12.15
C TYR A 135 -15.09 1.13 10.62
N PHE A 136 -15.16 -0.01 9.94
CA PHE A 136 -15.11 -0.05 8.49
C PHE A 136 -16.53 0.11 7.94
N GLN A 137 -16.88 1.34 7.60
CA GLN A 137 -18.11 1.62 6.88
C GLN A 137 -17.74 1.82 5.42
N ASP A 138 -18.30 1.00 4.56
CA ASP A 138 -18.15 1.14 3.10
C ASP A 138 -18.99 2.37 2.66
N GLN A 139 -18.38 3.52 2.88
CA GLN A 139 -18.93 4.79 2.43
C GLN A 139 -18.67 4.91 0.95
N GLY A 140 -19.44 4.48 0.06
CA GLY A 140 -19.29 4.63 -1.40
C GLY A 140 -18.11 5.51 -1.91
N ILE A 141 -17.87 5.58 -3.16
CA ILE A 141 -16.80 6.45 -3.72
C ILE A 141 -17.34 7.86 -3.87
N SER A 142 -16.65 8.87 -3.36
CA SER A 142 -17.01 10.27 -3.56
C SER A 142 -16.70 10.74 -4.99
N ASN A 143 -17.37 11.79 -5.45
CA ASN A 143 -17.09 12.38 -6.77
C ASN A 143 -15.64 12.84 -6.92
N ILE A 144 -15.00 13.30 -5.83
CA ILE A 144 -13.59 13.70 -5.82
C ILE A 144 -12.69 12.49 -6.04
N GLU A 145 -12.98 11.36 -5.39
CA GLU A 145 -12.23 10.12 -5.58
C GLU A 145 -12.42 9.55 -6.99
N ILE A 146 -13.63 9.64 -7.55
CA ILE A 146 -13.92 9.25 -8.94
C ILE A 146 -13.03 10.07 -9.89
N ARG A 147 -13.02 11.39 -9.72
CA ARG A 147 -12.20 12.29 -10.55
C ARG A 147 -10.71 11.94 -10.43
N GLY A 148 -10.19 11.79 -9.23
CA GLY A 148 -8.79 11.43 -9.02
C GLY A 148 -8.39 10.07 -9.62
N LEU A 149 -9.32 9.10 -9.69
CA LEU A 149 -9.10 7.83 -10.38
C LEU A 149 -9.04 8.01 -11.91
N ILE A 150 -9.93 8.85 -12.45
CA ILE A 150 -9.95 9.15 -13.88
C ILE A 150 -8.67 9.89 -14.28
N GLU A 151 -8.26 10.89 -13.51
CA GLU A 151 -7.01 11.65 -13.72
C GLU A 151 -5.80 10.71 -13.83
N LYS A 152 -5.63 9.81 -12.86
CA LYS A 152 -4.51 8.86 -12.84
C LYS A 152 -4.46 7.95 -14.07
N ILE A 153 -5.61 7.49 -14.57
CA ILE A 153 -5.60 6.63 -15.74
C ILE A 153 -5.51 7.41 -17.05
N VAL A 154 -6.00 8.64 -17.10
CA VAL A 154 -5.82 9.56 -18.22
C VAL A 154 -4.32 9.87 -18.40
N ASP A 155 -3.62 10.16 -17.30
CA ASP A 155 -2.16 10.33 -17.28
C ASP A 155 -1.43 9.05 -17.71
N PHE A 156 -1.84 7.89 -17.17
CA PHE A 156 -1.25 6.60 -17.54
C PHE A 156 -1.40 6.27 -19.03
N LEU A 157 -2.49 6.70 -19.65
CA LEU A 157 -2.78 6.49 -21.06
C LEU A 157 -2.29 7.61 -21.98
N ASP A 158 -1.65 8.63 -21.41
CA ASP A 158 -1.17 9.85 -22.11
C ASP A 158 -2.30 10.52 -22.93
N LEU A 159 -3.46 10.69 -22.30
CA LEU A 159 -4.63 11.33 -22.91
C LEU A 159 -4.71 12.80 -22.53
N ASP A 160 -5.37 13.62 -23.37
CA ASP A 160 -5.66 15.02 -23.04
C ASP A 160 -6.47 15.12 -21.75
N TYR A 161 -6.08 16.03 -20.86
CA TYR A 161 -6.75 16.28 -19.58
C TYR A 161 -8.25 16.61 -19.73
N LYS A 162 -8.67 17.15 -20.85
CA LYS A 162 -10.09 17.34 -21.17
C LYS A 162 -10.91 16.04 -21.13
N SER A 163 -10.24 14.91 -21.33
CA SER A 163 -10.85 13.58 -21.22
C SER A 163 -11.40 13.30 -19.82
N VAL A 164 -10.77 13.85 -18.78
CA VAL A 164 -11.22 13.71 -17.39
C VAL A 164 -12.63 14.26 -17.20
N GLU A 165 -12.88 15.46 -17.69
CA GLU A 165 -14.20 16.09 -17.57
C GLU A 165 -15.26 15.32 -18.35
N VAL A 166 -14.95 14.92 -19.56
CA VAL A 166 -15.89 14.16 -20.41
C VAL A 166 -16.28 12.83 -19.75
N ILE A 167 -15.30 12.09 -19.23
CA ILE A 167 -15.54 10.80 -18.58
C ILE A 167 -16.31 11.01 -17.27
N ALA A 168 -15.95 12.02 -16.47
CA ALA A 168 -16.65 12.34 -15.24
C ALA A 168 -18.12 12.71 -15.50
N ASP A 169 -18.39 13.49 -16.54
CA ASP A 169 -19.76 13.85 -16.93
C ASP A 169 -20.54 12.65 -17.47
N MET A 170 -19.91 11.75 -18.22
CA MET A 170 -20.54 10.49 -18.65
C MET A 170 -20.99 9.67 -17.44
N ILE A 171 -20.14 9.54 -16.42
CA ILE A 171 -20.46 8.79 -15.18
C ILE A 171 -21.60 9.47 -14.42
N LYS A 172 -21.56 10.80 -14.29
CA LYS A 172 -22.56 11.57 -13.54
C LYS A 172 -23.95 11.54 -14.16
N ASN A 173 -24.02 11.54 -15.48
CA ASN A 173 -25.28 11.58 -16.24
C ASN A 173 -25.91 10.20 -16.44
N ASP A 174 -25.23 9.12 -16.07
CA ASP A 174 -25.75 7.77 -16.30
C ASP A 174 -26.42 7.20 -15.03
N LYS A 175 -27.62 6.65 -15.23
CA LYS A 175 -28.39 5.98 -14.18
C LYS A 175 -27.82 4.62 -13.75
N ILE A 176 -26.78 4.12 -14.41
CA ILE A 176 -26.15 2.82 -14.10
C ILE A 176 -25.48 2.83 -12.71
N LEU A 177 -25.01 3.99 -12.23
CA LEU A 177 -24.53 4.13 -10.84
C LEU A 177 -25.60 3.77 -9.80
N SER A 178 -26.88 3.91 -10.13
CA SER A 178 -28.00 3.51 -9.27
C SER A 178 -28.28 2.00 -9.28
N SER A 179 -27.62 1.22 -10.13
CA SER A 179 -27.89 -0.21 -10.36
C SER A 179 -27.15 -1.16 -9.40
N GLY A 180 -26.50 -0.65 -8.36
CA GLY A 180 -25.78 -1.48 -7.36
C GLY A 180 -24.46 -2.09 -7.87
N LEU A 181 -23.94 -1.66 -9.02
CA LEU A 181 -22.63 -2.05 -9.49
C LEU A 181 -21.53 -1.45 -8.59
N ASN A 182 -20.44 -2.21 -8.45
CA ASN A 182 -19.26 -1.67 -7.79
C ASN A 182 -18.80 -0.39 -8.52
N PRO A 183 -18.65 0.75 -7.83
CA PRO A 183 -18.29 2.03 -8.45
C PRO A 183 -17.04 1.97 -9.31
N LEU A 184 -16.05 1.14 -8.92
CA LEU A 184 -14.83 0.95 -9.69
C LEU A 184 -15.12 0.27 -11.04
N VAL A 185 -16.04 -0.69 -11.08
CA VAL A 185 -16.48 -1.33 -12.33
C VAL A 185 -17.19 -0.31 -13.20
N THR A 186 -18.02 0.55 -12.62
CA THR A 186 -18.74 1.62 -13.34
C THR A 186 -17.75 2.58 -13.99
N ILE A 187 -16.79 3.12 -13.24
CA ILE A 187 -15.75 4.01 -13.77
C ILE A 187 -15.01 3.33 -14.94
N SER A 188 -14.65 2.06 -14.76
CA SER A 188 -13.94 1.28 -15.77
C SER A 188 -14.76 1.08 -17.04
N VAL A 189 -16.07 0.89 -16.92
CA VAL A 189 -16.99 0.74 -18.07
C VAL A 189 -17.06 2.04 -18.87
N PHE A 190 -17.23 3.19 -18.20
CA PHE A 190 -17.29 4.48 -18.89
C PHE A 190 -15.97 4.90 -19.52
N LEU A 191 -14.87 4.56 -18.87
CA LEU A 191 -13.55 4.73 -19.47
C LEU A 191 -13.38 3.89 -20.73
N CYS A 192 -13.77 2.62 -20.71
CA CYS A 192 -13.75 1.78 -21.90
C CYS A 192 -14.66 2.34 -22.99
N LYS A 193 -15.86 2.80 -22.63
CA LYS A 193 -16.79 3.46 -23.58
C LYS A 193 -16.12 4.67 -24.22
N TYR A 194 -15.56 5.57 -23.44
CA TYR A 194 -14.85 6.74 -23.94
C TYR A 194 -13.73 6.39 -24.92
N LEU A 195 -12.87 5.41 -24.57
CA LEU A 195 -11.75 4.98 -25.41
C LEU A 195 -12.22 4.40 -26.76
N VAL A 196 -13.37 3.73 -26.77
CA VAL A 196 -13.95 3.17 -27.98
C VAL A 196 -14.64 4.26 -28.83
N GLU A 197 -15.45 5.12 -28.23
CA GLU A 197 -16.15 6.21 -28.93
C GLU A 197 -15.20 7.23 -29.57
N LYS A 198 -14.04 7.45 -28.93
CA LYS A 198 -12.99 8.31 -29.49
C LYS A 198 -12.06 7.57 -30.47
N ASN A 199 -12.34 6.32 -30.79
CA ASN A 199 -11.52 5.47 -31.67
C ASN A 199 -10.04 5.35 -31.23
N ILE A 200 -9.76 5.51 -29.93
CA ILE A 200 -8.41 5.40 -29.37
C ILE A 200 -7.99 3.91 -29.36
N PHE A 201 -8.87 3.05 -28.88
CA PHE A 201 -8.66 1.61 -28.85
C PHE A 201 -9.94 0.83 -29.20
N SER A 202 -9.76 -0.41 -29.68
CA SER A 202 -10.88 -1.35 -29.81
C SER A 202 -11.43 -1.74 -28.43
N ILE A 203 -12.67 -2.23 -28.39
CA ILE A 203 -13.32 -2.66 -27.14
C ILE A 203 -12.52 -3.72 -26.38
N GLN A 204 -11.89 -4.67 -27.12
CA GLN A 204 -11.07 -5.71 -26.50
C GLN A 204 -9.80 -5.15 -25.89
N ARG A 205 -9.14 -4.21 -26.59
CA ARG A 205 -7.91 -3.56 -26.10
C ARG A 205 -8.20 -2.64 -24.93
N SER A 206 -9.24 -1.81 -25.00
CA SER A 206 -9.69 -0.96 -23.91
C SER A 206 -9.98 -1.78 -22.66
N SER A 207 -10.78 -2.85 -22.80
CA SER A 207 -11.11 -3.71 -21.65
C SER A 207 -9.90 -4.42 -21.08
N SER A 208 -8.90 -4.79 -21.88
CA SER A 208 -7.67 -5.42 -21.39
C SER A 208 -6.83 -4.42 -20.58
N ILE A 209 -6.61 -3.21 -21.11
CA ILE A 209 -5.80 -2.17 -20.44
C ILE A 209 -6.46 -1.75 -19.12
N VAL A 210 -7.75 -1.41 -19.18
CA VAL A 210 -8.49 -0.92 -18.01
C VAL A 210 -8.65 -2.01 -16.94
N SER A 211 -8.88 -3.26 -17.34
CA SER A 211 -8.97 -4.39 -16.41
C SER A 211 -7.65 -4.64 -15.66
N ASN A 212 -6.53 -4.53 -16.38
CA ASN A 212 -5.20 -4.70 -15.79
C ASN A 212 -4.86 -3.56 -14.83
N TYR A 213 -5.23 -2.33 -15.19
CA TYR A 213 -4.96 -1.15 -14.35
C TYR A 213 -5.75 -1.20 -13.03
N PHE A 214 -7.05 -1.44 -13.09
CA PHE A 214 -7.92 -1.46 -11.92
C PHE A 214 -8.02 -2.83 -11.22
N LYS A 215 -7.32 -3.86 -11.72
CA LYS A 215 -7.39 -5.24 -11.21
C LYS A 215 -8.81 -5.79 -11.18
N ILE A 216 -9.58 -5.53 -12.23
CA ILE A 216 -10.96 -6.00 -12.40
C ILE A 216 -10.96 -7.16 -13.40
N SER A 217 -11.90 -8.09 -13.26
CA SER A 217 -12.09 -9.17 -14.25
C SER A 217 -12.43 -8.60 -15.64
N ARG A 218 -11.60 -8.92 -16.64
CA ARG A 218 -11.80 -8.51 -18.04
C ARG A 218 -13.16 -8.94 -18.57
N ASN A 219 -13.61 -10.13 -18.25
CA ASN A 219 -14.91 -10.65 -18.70
C ASN A 219 -16.07 -9.85 -18.11
N THR A 220 -15.97 -9.46 -16.84
CA THR A 220 -16.95 -8.59 -16.20
C THR A 220 -17.01 -7.24 -16.92
N LEU A 221 -15.85 -6.65 -17.18
CA LEU A 221 -15.76 -5.36 -17.84
C LEU A 221 -16.31 -5.41 -19.26
N LEU A 222 -15.91 -6.38 -20.07
CA LEU A 222 -16.42 -6.59 -21.44
C LEU A 222 -17.94 -6.74 -21.48
N ARG A 223 -18.51 -7.54 -20.55
CA ARG A 223 -19.96 -7.76 -20.48
C ARG A 223 -20.74 -6.47 -20.20
N HIS A 224 -20.23 -5.63 -19.32
CA HIS A 224 -20.89 -4.36 -18.98
C HIS A 224 -20.65 -3.30 -20.05
N THR A 225 -19.44 -3.19 -20.59
CA THR A 225 -19.13 -2.22 -21.65
C THR A 225 -19.98 -2.45 -22.90
N LYS A 226 -20.19 -3.71 -23.33
CA LYS A 226 -21.08 -4.05 -24.47
C LYS A 226 -22.54 -3.65 -24.28
N LYS A 227 -22.98 -3.39 -23.05
CA LYS A 227 -24.36 -2.95 -22.79
C LYS A 227 -24.52 -1.43 -22.86
N VAL A 228 -23.42 -0.70 -22.85
CA VAL A 228 -23.38 0.76 -22.72
C VAL A 228 -22.92 1.43 -24.02
N ILE A 229 -22.22 0.70 -24.89
CA ILE A 229 -21.89 1.08 -26.26
C ILE A 229 -23.02 0.66 -27.19
#